data_2604ab6c4a56ff6af9d251cc653447be
#
_entry.id   2604ab6c4a56ff6af9d251cc653447be
#
_cell.length_a   1.000
_cell.length_b   1.000
_cell.length_c   1.000
_cell.angle_alpha   90.00
_cell.angle_beta   90.00
_cell.angle_gamma   90.00
#
_symmetry.space_group_name_H-M   'P 1'
#
loop_
_entity.id
_entity.type
_entity.pdbx_description
1 polymer ?
#
loop_
_entity_poly.entity_id
_entity_poly.type
_entity_poly.pdbx_seq_one_letter_code
_entity_poly.pdbx_strand_id
1 'polypeptide(L)'
;TQELVRSAKIHGALALCPVNFDEAIKTADGYSVQVTKGSRTRTFECRFIANATGAWSSITAERMGLLSKIPNAQYTKSTYIEFFQKLSDKHFFIESNHDETRLIVMPWRGGTLVGATEKLFTGNPEHVKPTAEEVEKLVSTVRHHFPHFNDPPSQAWSGLGSKPLTRKQAKGLDRRLFLLEQSRYLGVYGGQLTSYRILAEKAVINILRILNEAIEDTLEKPFVSSSSISI
;
A
#
# COMPACT_ATOMS: atom_id res chain seq x y z
N THR A 1 -1.51 -7.41 8.67
CA THR A 1 -2.08 -6.04 8.73
C THR A 1 -3.04 -5.87 9.90
N GLN A 2 -4.01 -6.78 10.12
CA GLN A 2 -4.97 -6.68 11.23
C GLN A 2 -4.28 -6.63 12.60
N GLU A 3 -3.26 -7.43 12.83
CA GLU A 3 -2.47 -7.43 14.08
C GLU A 3 -1.73 -6.10 14.30
N LEU A 4 -1.23 -5.45 13.25
CA LEU A 4 -0.62 -4.12 13.34
C LEU A 4 -1.64 -3.07 13.80
N VAL A 5 -2.85 -3.08 13.23
CA VAL A 5 -3.93 -2.18 13.63
C VAL A 5 -4.36 -2.43 15.07
N ARG A 6 -4.42 -3.70 15.48
CA ARG A 6 -4.75 -4.07 16.87
C ARG A 6 -3.68 -3.56 17.84
N SER A 7 -2.41 -3.80 17.53
CA SER A 7 -1.28 -3.29 18.33
C SER A 7 -1.32 -1.76 18.44
N ALA A 8 -1.55 -1.06 17.34
CA ALA A 8 -1.67 0.40 17.35
C ALA A 8 -2.80 0.88 18.27
N LYS A 9 -3.97 0.22 18.25
CA LYS A 9 -5.09 0.55 19.13
C LYS A 9 -4.75 0.36 20.62
N ILE A 10 -4.02 -0.70 20.97
CA ILE A 10 -3.55 -0.93 22.35
C ILE A 10 -2.64 0.20 22.80
N HIS A 11 -1.86 0.79 21.90
CA HIS A 11 -1.03 1.97 22.15
C HIS A 11 -1.76 3.30 21.97
N GLY A 12 -3.09 3.32 21.96
CA GLY A 12 -3.90 4.53 21.97
C GLY A 12 -4.29 5.08 20.58
N ALA A 13 -3.93 4.41 19.49
CA ALA A 13 -4.35 4.85 18.16
C ALA A 13 -5.84 4.62 17.92
N LEU A 14 -6.51 5.61 17.32
CA LEU A 14 -7.89 5.48 16.84
C LEU A 14 -7.84 4.98 15.39
N ALA A 15 -8.38 3.78 15.15
CA ALA A 15 -8.55 3.24 13.81
C ALA A 15 -10.02 3.27 13.39
N LEU A 16 -10.32 4.04 12.36
CA LEU A 16 -11.66 4.20 11.79
C LEU A 16 -11.74 3.42 10.46
N CYS A 17 -12.62 2.43 10.40
CA CYS A 17 -12.84 1.61 9.21
C CYS A 17 -14.24 0.97 9.27
N PRO A 18 -15.01 0.97 8.16
CA PRO A 18 -14.77 1.69 6.91
C PRO A 18 -15.15 3.17 7.04
N VAL A 19 -14.33 4.06 6.53
CA VAL A 19 -14.63 5.49 6.37
C VAL A 19 -14.00 6.00 5.08
N ASN A 20 -14.62 6.99 4.45
CA ASN A 20 -14.06 7.75 3.35
C ASN A 20 -13.41 9.02 3.89
N PHE A 21 -12.23 9.33 3.40
CA PHE A 21 -11.64 10.66 3.56
C PHE A 21 -12.26 11.59 2.51
N ASP A 22 -12.90 12.64 2.95
CA ASP A 22 -13.59 13.57 2.06
C ASP A 22 -12.67 14.74 1.70
N GLU A 23 -12.20 15.47 2.71
CA GLU A 23 -11.29 16.60 2.54
C GLU A 23 -10.47 16.89 3.80
N ALA A 24 -9.46 17.73 3.68
CA ALA A 24 -8.77 18.35 4.81
C ALA A 24 -8.49 19.82 4.54
N ILE A 25 -9.04 20.68 5.38
CA ILE A 25 -8.87 22.12 5.29
C ILE A 25 -7.75 22.54 6.24
N LYS A 26 -6.77 23.30 5.73
CA LYS A 26 -5.67 23.79 6.55
C LYS A 26 -6.15 24.83 7.57
N THR A 27 -5.76 24.64 8.84
CA THR A 27 -6.00 25.58 9.95
C THR A 27 -4.69 26.24 10.37
N ALA A 28 -4.72 27.10 11.37
CA ALA A 28 -3.50 27.72 11.94
C ALA A 28 -2.54 26.67 12.49
N ASP A 29 -3.06 25.65 13.20
CA ASP A 29 -2.27 24.66 13.93
C ASP A 29 -2.19 23.28 13.26
N GLY A 30 -2.83 23.10 12.11
CA GLY A 30 -2.83 21.82 11.41
C GLY A 30 -3.91 21.70 10.35
N TYR A 31 -4.85 20.77 10.55
CA TYR A 31 -5.94 20.51 9.61
C TYR A 31 -7.25 20.16 10.34
N SER A 32 -8.36 20.59 9.75
CA SER A 32 -9.69 20.09 10.01
C SER A 32 -10.02 19.04 8.95
N VAL A 33 -10.14 17.78 9.36
CA VAL A 33 -10.29 16.61 8.47
C VAL A 33 -11.72 16.11 8.52
N GLN A 34 -12.37 16.06 7.36
CA GLN A 34 -13.71 15.53 7.23
C GLN A 34 -13.67 14.10 6.71
N VAL A 35 -14.43 13.21 7.35
CA VAL A 35 -14.58 11.81 6.96
C VAL A 35 -16.05 11.39 7.00
N THR A 36 -16.45 10.51 6.08
CA THR A 36 -17.84 10.01 5.98
C THR A 36 -17.90 8.50 6.14
N LYS A 37 -18.90 8.04 6.91
CA LYS A 37 -19.29 6.64 7.03
C LYS A 37 -20.78 6.48 6.75
N GLY A 38 -21.12 5.92 5.59
CA GLY A 38 -22.51 5.87 5.11
C GLY A 38 -23.05 7.29 4.94
N SER A 39 -24.12 7.64 5.64
CA SER A 39 -24.72 8.99 5.66
C SER A 39 -24.17 9.91 6.77
N ARG A 40 -23.24 9.45 7.57
CA ARG A 40 -22.73 10.21 8.73
C ARG A 40 -21.37 10.80 8.43
N THR A 41 -21.25 12.11 8.55
CA THR A 41 -19.99 12.86 8.45
C THR A 41 -19.48 13.20 9.84
N ARG A 42 -18.16 13.16 10.01
CA ARG A 42 -17.45 13.60 11.22
C ARG A 42 -16.25 14.43 10.85
N THR A 43 -15.93 15.39 11.70
CA THR A 43 -14.74 16.25 11.56
C THR A 43 -13.78 15.97 12.70
N PHE A 44 -12.48 15.94 12.41
CA PHE A 44 -11.39 15.75 13.35
C PHE A 44 -10.35 16.84 13.16
N GLU A 45 -9.83 17.38 14.24
CA GLU A 45 -8.67 18.26 14.20
C GLU A 45 -7.39 17.45 14.36
N CYS A 46 -6.38 17.76 13.54
CA CYS A 46 -5.06 17.14 13.65
C CYS A 46 -3.95 18.14 13.34
N ARG A 47 -2.78 17.95 13.94
CA ARG A 47 -1.62 18.82 13.76
C ARG A 47 -0.78 18.49 12.54
N PHE A 48 -0.95 17.27 11.99
CA PHE A 48 -0.16 16.77 10.88
C PHE A 48 -0.92 15.67 10.13
N ILE A 49 -0.72 15.57 8.81
CA ILE A 49 -1.29 14.49 7.99
C ILE A 49 -0.16 13.67 7.35
N ALA A 50 -0.18 12.36 7.60
CA ALA A 50 0.61 11.38 6.87
C ALA A 50 -0.29 10.63 5.86
N ASN A 51 -0.10 10.92 4.59
CA ASN A 51 -0.83 10.28 3.50
C ASN A 51 -0.13 8.99 3.07
N ALA A 52 -0.59 7.85 3.55
CA ALA A 52 -0.10 6.52 3.21
C ALA A 52 -1.15 5.71 2.41
N THR A 53 -1.95 6.39 1.58
CA THR A 53 -3.07 5.81 0.83
C THR A 53 -2.67 5.08 -0.45
N GLY A 54 -1.36 4.86 -0.68
CA GLY A 54 -0.83 4.07 -1.80
C GLY A 54 -1.26 4.64 -3.16
N ALA A 55 -2.01 3.87 -3.93
CA ALA A 55 -2.48 4.29 -5.25
C ALA A 55 -3.43 5.49 -5.22
N TRP A 56 -4.06 5.79 -4.10
CA TRP A 56 -4.94 6.95 -3.91
C TRP A 56 -4.21 8.20 -3.38
N SER A 57 -2.88 8.15 -3.26
CA SER A 57 -2.09 9.25 -2.66
C SER A 57 -2.28 10.60 -3.38
N SER A 58 -2.35 10.60 -4.71
CA SER A 58 -2.60 11.81 -5.50
C SER A 58 -4.02 12.34 -5.31
N ILE A 59 -5.02 11.46 -5.31
CA ILE A 59 -6.44 11.83 -5.08
C ILE A 59 -6.61 12.41 -3.68
N THR A 60 -5.99 11.80 -2.67
CA THR A 60 -6.01 12.32 -1.29
C THR A 60 -5.35 13.71 -1.21
N ALA A 61 -4.21 13.90 -1.86
CA ALA A 61 -3.54 15.21 -1.89
C ALA A 61 -4.33 16.27 -2.67
N GLU A 62 -5.05 15.89 -3.71
CA GLU A 62 -5.96 16.78 -4.46
C GLU A 62 -7.06 17.30 -3.55
N ARG A 63 -7.71 16.43 -2.78
CA ARG A 63 -8.74 16.79 -1.78
C ARG A 63 -8.23 17.68 -0.64
N MET A 64 -6.91 17.79 -0.51
CA MET A 64 -6.22 18.70 0.42
C MET A 64 -5.71 19.99 -0.26
N GLY A 65 -5.92 20.17 -1.56
CA GLY A 65 -5.35 21.28 -2.33
C GLY A 65 -3.83 21.24 -2.46
N LEU A 66 -3.21 20.05 -2.31
CA LEU A 66 -1.76 19.86 -2.33
C LEU A 66 -1.22 19.22 -3.60
N LEU A 67 -2.08 18.85 -4.56
CA LEU A 67 -1.68 18.08 -5.75
C LEU A 67 -0.53 18.73 -6.54
N SER A 68 -0.55 20.05 -6.72
CA SER A 68 0.51 20.78 -7.43
C SER A 68 1.83 20.87 -6.67
N LYS A 69 1.86 20.51 -5.40
CA LYS A 69 3.03 20.60 -4.50
C LYS A 69 3.70 19.26 -4.26
N ILE A 70 3.06 18.15 -4.67
CA ILE A 70 3.58 16.79 -4.47
C ILE A 70 4.13 16.23 -5.78
N PRO A 71 5.05 15.24 -5.75
CA PRO A 71 5.49 14.58 -6.96
C PRO A 71 4.36 13.77 -7.59
N ASN A 72 4.29 13.76 -8.92
CA ASN A 72 3.41 12.86 -9.63
C ASN A 72 3.76 11.40 -9.29
N ALA A 73 2.76 10.58 -9.05
CA ALA A 73 2.93 9.15 -8.85
C ALA A 73 2.85 8.40 -10.18
N GLN A 74 3.74 7.44 -10.35
CA GLN A 74 3.65 6.43 -11.39
C GLN A 74 3.02 5.18 -10.80
N TYR A 75 2.00 4.64 -11.45
CA TYR A 75 1.36 3.40 -11.02
C TYR A 75 1.87 2.21 -11.82
N THR A 76 2.14 1.12 -11.11
CA THR A 76 2.44 -0.19 -11.70
C THR A 76 1.29 -1.13 -11.33
N LYS A 77 0.61 -1.67 -12.33
CA LYS A 77 -0.41 -2.69 -12.16
C LYS A 77 0.25 -4.07 -12.11
N SER A 78 -0.10 -4.85 -11.10
CA SER A 78 0.31 -6.23 -10.92
C SER A 78 -0.91 -7.12 -10.93
N THR A 79 -0.98 -8.08 -11.85
CA THR A 79 -2.10 -9.01 -12.00
C THR A 79 -1.70 -10.41 -11.53
N TYR A 80 -2.61 -11.04 -10.78
CA TYR A 80 -2.49 -12.39 -10.23
C TYR A 80 -3.68 -13.24 -10.65
N ILE A 81 -3.47 -14.56 -10.72
CA ILE A 81 -4.52 -15.55 -10.88
C ILE A 81 -4.43 -16.62 -9.79
N GLU A 82 -5.58 -17.13 -9.37
CA GLU A 82 -5.68 -18.28 -8.45
C GLU A 82 -6.27 -19.49 -9.17
N PHE A 83 -5.83 -20.65 -8.74
CA PHE A 83 -6.41 -21.94 -9.11
C PHE A 83 -6.87 -22.66 -7.83
N PHE A 84 -7.98 -23.38 -7.90
CA PHE A 84 -8.42 -24.23 -6.79
C PHE A 84 -7.48 -25.41 -6.59
N GLN A 85 -6.92 -25.95 -7.67
CA GLN A 85 -5.98 -27.06 -7.60
C GLN A 85 -4.65 -26.59 -7.02
N LYS A 86 -4.14 -27.37 -6.07
CA LYS A 86 -2.78 -27.20 -5.52
C LYS A 86 -1.77 -27.87 -6.45
N LEU A 87 -0.89 -27.08 -7.05
CA LEU A 87 0.18 -27.58 -7.90
C LEU A 87 1.30 -28.24 -7.07
N SER A 88 1.69 -27.64 -5.96
CA SER A 88 2.81 -28.08 -5.15
C SER A 88 2.77 -27.43 -3.76
N ASP A 89 3.53 -28.00 -2.81
CA ASP A 89 3.85 -27.38 -1.52
C ASP A 89 5.04 -26.41 -1.59
N LYS A 90 5.72 -26.35 -2.74
CA LYS A 90 6.91 -25.53 -2.96
C LYS A 90 6.53 -24.24 -3.68
N HIS A 91 7.38 -23.22 -3.48
CA HIS A 91 7.36 -21.98 -4.25
C HIS A 91 8.30 -22.11 -5.43
N PHE A 92 7.86 -21.62 -6.59
CA PHE A 92 8.66 -21.59 -7.80
C PHE A 92 8.78 -20.16 -8.31
N PHE A 93 9.95 -19.83 -8.82
CA PHE A 93 10.18 -18.66 -9.67
C PHE A 93 10.34 -19.19 -11.09
N ILE A 94 9.40 -18.82 -11.96
CA ILE A 94 9.39 -19.23 -13.36
C ILE A 94 9.55 -18.01 -14.26
N GLU A 95 10.16 -18.18 -15.41
CA GLU A 95 10.26 -17.14 -16.42
C GLU A 95 9.07 -17.20 -17.37
N SER A 96 8.56 -16.04 -17.75
CA SER A 96 7.49 -15.95 -18.74
C SER A 96 8.01 -16.43 -20.10
N ASN A 97 7.19 -17.23 -20.79
CA ASN A 97 7.46 -17.63 -22.17
C ASN A 97 7.12 -16.53 -23.19
N HIS A 98 6.67 -15.36 -22.74
CA HIS A 98 6.30 -14.21 -23.59
C HIS A 98 7.30 -13.06 -23.50
N ASP A 99 7.98 -12.92 -22.39
CA ASP A 99 8.94 -11.85 -22.11
C ASP A 99 9.86 -12.24 -20.94
N GLU A 100 10.72 -11.33 -20.50
CA GLU A 100 11.66 -11.56 -19.39
C GLU A 100 11.01 -11.45 -17.98
N THR A 101 9.69 -11.39 -17.89
CA THR A 101 8.98 -11.27 -16.60
C THR A 101 9.15 -12.56 -15.80
N ARG A 102 9.51 -12.43 -14.54
CA ARG A 102 9.55 -13.54 -13.59
C ARG A 102 8.26 -13.61 -12.80
N LEU A 103 7.66 -14.78 -12.77
CA LEU A 103 6.43 -15.06 -12.06
C LEU A 103 6.72 -15.91 -10.83
N ILE A 104 5.93 -15.71 -9.81
CA ILE A 104 5.89 -16.58 -8.62
C ILE A 104 4.72 -17.54 -8.78
N VAL A 105 4.96 -18.83 -8.56
CA VAL A 105 3.94 -19.87 -8.41
C VAL A 105 4.06 -20.40 -7.00
N MET A 106 3.00 -20.30 -6.20
CA MET A 106 3.06 -20.71 -4.80
C MET A 106 1.75 -21.29 -4.28
N PRO A 107 1.80 -22.16 -3.26
CA PRO A 107 0.61 -22.62 -2.57
C PRO A 107 -0.11 -21.45 -1.90
N TRP A 108 -1.42 -21.40 -2.08
CA TRP A 108 -2.24 -20.31 -1.57
C TRP A 108 -3.64 -20.79 -1.22
N ARG A 109 -4.06 -20.66 0.05
CA ARG A 109 -5.42 -21.00 0.52
C ARG A 109 -5.94 -22.39 0.09
N GLY A 110 -5.03 -23.36 0.05
CA GLY A 110 -5.36 -24.71 -0.42
C GLY A 110 -5.24 -24.93 -1.93
N GLY A 111 -5.09 -23.88 -2.71
CA GLY A 111 -4.87 -23.89 -4.15
C GLY A 111 -3.50 -23.40 -4.55
N THR A 112 -3.43 -22.75 -5.71
CA THR A 112 -2.18 -22.18 -6.27
C THR A 112 -2.40 -20.72 -6.67
N LEU A 113 -1.48 -19.85 -6.27
CA LEU A 113 -1.37 -18.45 -6.71
C LEU A 113 -0.26 -18.30 -7.73
N VAL A 114 -0.54 -17.58 -8.82
CA VAL A 114 0.42 -17.25 -9.86
C VAL A 114 0.42 -15.75 -10.13
N GLY A 115 1.59 -15.15 -10.23
CA GLY A 115 1.77 -13.74 -10.54
C GLY A 115 3.20 -13.30 -10.22
N ALA A 116 3.50 -12.04 -10.48
CA ALA A 116 2.63 -11.06 -11.04
C ALA A 116 3.07 -10.64 -12.42
N THR A 117 2.13 -10.26 -13.28
CA THR A 117 2.50 -9.38 -14.40
C THR A 117 2.80 -8.00 -13.84
N GLU A 118 3.62 -7.20 -14.52
CA GLU A 118 3.85 -5.79 -14.19
C GLU A 118 3.66 -4.94 -15.44
N LYS A 119 2.69 -4.02 -15.39
CA LYS A 119 2.43 -3.04 -16.47
C LYS A 119 2.24 -1.65 -15.89
N LEU A 120 2.69 -0.61 -16.62
CA LEU A 120 2.35 0.76 -16.28
C LEU A 120 0.83 0.94 -16.35
N PHE A 121 0.28 1.66 -15.38
CA PHE A 121 -1.14 1.95 -15.30
C PHE A 121 -1.37 3.46 -15.31
N THR A 122 -2.25 3.88 -16.20
CA THR A 122 -2.72 5.27 -16.29
C THR A 122 -4.25 5.25 -16.16
N GLY A 123 -4.76 5.84 -15.11
CA GLY A 123 -6.21 5.89 -14.90
C GLY A 123 -6.59 5.98 -13.42
N ASN A 124 -7.89 5.90 -13.15
CA ASN A 124 -8.40 5.92 -11.79
C ASN A 124 -8.09 4.58 -11.09
N PRO A 125 -7.40 4.59 -9.92
CA PRO A 125 -7.12 3.39 -9.13
C PRO A 125 -8.35 2.52 -8.80
N GLU A 126 -9.53 3.12 -8.71
CA GLU A 126 -10.77 2.39 -8.42
C GLU A 126 -11.23 1.47 -9.56
N HIS A 127 -10.73 1.71 -10.78
CA HIS A 127 -11.12 0.97 -11.97
C HIS A 127 -10.09 -0.09 -12.39
N VAL A 128 -9.08 -0.37 -11.54
CA VAL A 128 -8.07 -1.37 -11.85
C VAL A 128 -8.69 -2.78 -11.90
N LYS A 129 -8.47 -3.47 -13.02
CA LYS A 129 -8.95 -4.83 -13.25
C LYS A 129 -7.92 -5.61 -14.07
N PRO A 130 -7.87 -6.94 -13.97
CA PRO A 130 -7.14 -7.80 -14.88
C PRO A 130 -7.65 -7.61 -16.31
N THR A 131 -6.77 -7.66 -17.29
CA THR A 131 -7.16 -7.80 -18.70
C THR A 131 -7.14 -9.26 -19.11
N ALA A 132 -7.90 -9.63 -20.14
CA ALA A 132 -7.89 -10.99 -20.68
C ALA A 132 -6.47 -11.39 -21.13
N GLU A 133 -5.73 -10.49 -21.75
CA GLU A 133 -4.34 -10.68 -22.18
C GLU A 133 -3.40 -11.02 -21.00
N GLU A 134 -3.53 -10.33 -19.86
CA GLU A 134 -2.73 -10.59 -18.66
C GLU A 134 -3.04 -11.96 -18.06
N VAL A 135 -4.32 -12.30 -18.00
CA VAL A 135 -4.75 -13.62 -17.52
C VAL A 135 -4.23 -14.73 -18.42
N GLU A 136 -4.38 -14.58 -19.75
CA GLU A 136 -3.90 -15.55 -20.73
C GLU A 136 -2.39 -15.74 -20.66
N LYS A 137 -1.63 -14.65 -20.53
CA LYS A 137 -0.18 -14.70 -20.33
C LYS A 137 0.20 -15.52 -19.09
N LEU A 138 -0.48 -15.31 -17.96
CA LEU A 138 -0.21 -16.05 -16.73
C LEU A 138 -0.55 -17.52 -16.88
N VAL A 139 -1.70 -17.85 -17.48
CA VAL A 139 -2.17 -19.21 -17.72
C VAL A 139 -1.24 -19.96 -18.66
N SER A 140 -0.89 -19.36 -19.79
CA SER A 140 0.00 -19.99 -20.79
C SER A 140 1.41 -20.22 -20.24
N THR A 141 1.93 -19.28 -19.44
CA THR A 141 3.24 -19.45 -18.77
C THR A 141 3.23 -20.62 -17.79
N VAL A 142 2.18 -20.73 -16.96
CA VAL A 142 2.06 -21.86 -16.02
C VAL A 142 1.99 -23.19 -16.79
N ARG A 143 1.16 -23.28 -17.82
CA ARG A 143 1.01 -24.50 -18.62
C ARG A 143 2.28 -24.88 -19.38
N HIS A 144 3.07 -23.89 -19.79
CA HIS A 144 4.38 -24.14 -20.41
C HIS A 144 5.35 -24.86 -19.44
N HIS A 145 5.40 -24.42 -18.16
CA HIS A 145 6.29 -25.02 -17.17
C HIS A 145 5.69 -26.26 -16.48
N PHE A 146 4.37 -26.36 -16.43
CA PHE A 146 3.63 -27.45 -15.79
C PHE A 146 2.54 -28.01 -16.74
N PRO A 147 2.91 -28.79 -17.79
CA PRO A 147 1.97 -29.22 -18.83
C PRO A 147 0.78 -30.04 -18.34
N HIS A 148 0.91 -30.68 -17.18
CA HIS A 148 -0.18 -31.48 -16.59
C HIS A 148 -1.15 -30.67 -15.73
N PHE A 149 -0.85 -29.36 -15.50
CA PHE A 149 -1.69 -28.46 -14.72
C PHE A 149 -2.65 -27.71 -15.66
N ASN A 150 -3.84 -28.31 -15.88
CA ASN A 150 -4.78 -27.86 -16.91
C ASN A 150 -6.05 -27.19 -16.37
N ASP A 151 -6.18 -27.03 -15.05
CA ASP A 151 -7.34 -26.39 -14.45
C ASP A 151 -7.49 -24.93 -14.96
N PRO A 152 -8.71 -24.44 -15.11
CA PRO A 152 -8.95 -23.03 -15.37
C PRO A 152 -8.68 -22.21 -14.10
N PRO A 153 -8.27 -20.95 -14.23
CA PRO A 153 -8.16 -20.06 -13.07
C PRO A 153 -9.53 -19.87 -12.41
N SER A 154 -9.58 -19.97 -11.09
CA SER A 154 -10.78 -19.77 -10.30
C SER A 154 -11.12 -18.28 -10.14
N GLN A 155 -10.10 -17.43 -10.08
CA GLN A 155 -10.24 -15.98 -10.05
C GLN A 155 -8.97 -15.26 -10.51
N ALA A 156 -9.14 -14.00 -10.88
CA ALA A 156 -8.04 -13.10 -11.19
C ALA A 156 -8.30 -11.73 -10.55
N TRP A 157 -7.23 -11.07 -10.09
CA TRP A 157 -7.31 -9.71 -9.59
C TRP A 157 -6.04 -8.93 -9.91
N SER A 158 -6.15 -7.60 -9.85
CA SER A 158 -5.01 -6.70 -10.00
C SER A 158 -4.90 -5.75 -8.81
N GLY A 159 -3.67 -5.44 -8.44
CA GLY A 159 -3.34 -4.39 -7.50
C GLY A 159 -2.48 -3.31 -8.13
N LEU A 160 -2.41 -2.14 -7.50
CA LEU A 160 -1.56 -1.03 -7.92
C LEU A 160 -0.46 -0.77 -6.89
N GLY A 161 0.78 -0.71 -7.37
CA GLY A 161 1.88 -0.09 -6.66
C GLY A 161 2.04 1.37 -7.13
N SER A 162 2.43 2.27 -6.21
CA SER A 162 2.74 3.66 -6.55
C SER A 162 4.21 3.96 -6.30
N LYS A 163 4.84 4.69 -7.22
CA LYS A 163 6.24 5.19 -7.08
C LYS A 163 6.24 6.67 -7.46
N PRO A 164 7.02 7.54 -6.78
CA PRO A 164 7.15 8.93 -7.20
C PRO A 164 7.99 9.02 -8.48
N LEU A 165 7.58 9.87 -9.42
CA LEU A 165 8.31 10.12 -10.66
C LEU A 165 9.59 10.96 -10.46
N THR A 166 9.65 11.78 -9.41
CA THR A 166 10.79 12.65 -9.16
C THR A 166 11.80 12.03 -8.20
N ARG A 167 13.08 12.17 -8.53
CA ARG A 167 14.21 11.76 -7.68
C ARG A 167 14.70 12.86 -6.73
N LYS A 168 14.18 14.09 -6.85
CA LYS A 168 14.58 15.22 -6.01
C LYS A 168 13.88 15.14 -4.66
N GLN A 169 14.63 14.84 -3.62
CA GLN A 169 14.14 14.76 -2.25
C GLN A 169 15.04 15.54 -1.32
N ALA A 170 14.51 15.92 -0.16
CA ALA A 170 15.32 16.53 0.89
C ALA A 170 16.47 15.58 1.28
N LYS A 171 17.66 16.16 1.51
CA LYS A 171 18.86 15.38 1.87
C LYS A 171 18.59 14.58 3.16
N GLY A 172 18.82 13.27 3.12
CA GLY A 172 18.61 12.38 4.27
C GLY A 172 17.20 11.78 4.40
N LEU A 173 16.22 12.19 3.59
CA LEU A 173 14.88 11.59 3.58
C LEU A 173 14.86 10.30 2.73
N ASP A 174 14.10 9.31 3.20
CA ASP A 174 13.89 8.07 2.44
C ASP A 174 13.18 8.37 1.11
N ARG A 175 13.59 7.71 0.03
CA ARG A 175 13.04 7.94 -1.33
C ARG A 175 11.53 7.68 -1.44
N ARG A 176 10.95 6.99 -0.48
CA ARG A 176 9.53 6.67 -0.40
C ARG A 176 8.73 7.70 0.37
N LEU A 177 9.39 8.67 1.01
CA LEU A 177 8.76 9.73 1.79
C LEU A 177 8.90 11.06 1.04
N PHE A 178 7.84 11.84 1.01
CA PHE A 178 7.83 13.19 0.50
C PHE A 178 7.23 14.14 1.53
N LEU A 179 8.00 15.12 1.97
CA LEU A 179 7.68 15.99 3.09
C LEU A 179 7.45 17.42 2.61
N LEU A 180 6.31 17.99 2.99
CA LEU A 180 5.98 19.40 2.88
C LEU A 180 5.88 20.00 4.28
N GLU A 181 7.02 20.48 4.83
CA GLU A 181 7.12 20.97 6.22
C GLU A 181 6.12 22.08 6.52
N GLN A 182 6.10 23.14 5.69
CA GLN A 182 5.18 24.28 5.87
C GLN A 182 3.70 23.86 5.80
N SER A 183 3.41 22.78 5.09
CA SER A 183 2.06 22.21 4.99
C SER A 183 1.78 21.17 6.05
N ARG A 184 2.74 20.80 6.91
CA ARG A 184 2.58 19.71 7.90
C ARG A 184 1.99 18.44 7.26
N TYR A 185 2.57 18.08 6.12
CA TYR A 185 2.13 16.94 5.30
C TYR A 185 3.30 16.05 4.95
N LEU A 186 3.09 14.74 5.03
CA LEU A 186 4.03 13.73 4.58
C LEU A 186 3.30 12.71 3.69
N GLY A 187 3.75 12.57 2.46
CA GLY A 187 3.29 11.53 1.53
C GLY A 187 4.20 10.31 1.55
N VAL A 188 3.62 9.12 1.57
CA VAL A 188 4.31 7.83 1.48
C VAL A 188 4.05 7.22 0.11
N TYR A 189 5.12 6.97 -0.67
CA TYR A 189 5.03 6.44 -2.03
C TYR A 189 5.76 5.11 -2.13
N GLY A 190 4.98 4.04 -2.38
CA GLY A 190 5.53 2.69 -2.48
C GLY A 190 5.99 2.13 -1.15
N GLY A 191 6.89 1.18 -1.22
CA GLY A 191 7.36 0.40 -0.08
C GLY A 191 6.94 -1.06 -0.20
N GLN A 192 7.60 -1.89 0.57
CA GLN A 192 7.31 -3.33 0.67
C GLN A 192 6.80 -3.64 2.07
N LEU A 193 5.92 -4.63 2.19
CA LEU A 193 5.42 -5.08 3.48
C LEU A 193 6.55 -5.46 4.45
N THR A 194 7.64 -6.02 3.93
CA THR A 194 8.82 -6.41 4.72
C THR A 194 9.62 -5.23 5.28
N SER A 195 9.47 -4.03 4.71
CA SER A 195 10.20 -2.82 5.14
C SER A 195 9.30 -1.74 5.78
N TYR A 196 8.05 -2.08 6.07
CA TYR A 196 7.06 -1.11 6.58
C TYR A 196 7.49 -0.43 7.88
N ARG A 197 8.09 -1.17 8.81
CA ARG A 197 8.49 -0.67 10.13
C ARG A 197 9.54 0.44 10.00
N ILE A 198 10.62 0.16 9.28
CA ILE A 198 11.70 1.15 9.04
C ILE A 198 11.15 2.42 8.38
N LEU A 199 10.22 2.26 7.43
CA LEU A 199 9.61 3.39 6.74
C LEU A 199 8.71 4.20 7.69
N ALA A 200 7.92 3.52 8.53
CA ALA A 200 7.07 4.16 9.52
C ALA A 200 7.88 4.93 10.57
N GLU A 201 8.98 4.34 11.08
CA GLU A 201 9.89 4.99 12.02
C GLU A 201 10.48 6.29 11.44
N LYS A 202 11.01 6.22 10.22
CA LYS A 202 11.51 7.42 9.51
C LYS A 202 10.44 8.47 9.32
N ALA A 203 9.20 8.07 9.01
CA ALA A 203 8.07 8.98 8.88
C ALA A 203 7.76 9.67 10.21
N VAL A 204 7.64 8.91 11.29
CA VAL A 204 7.34 9.42 12.64
C VAL A 204 8.43 10.37 13.12
N ILE A 205 9.72 10.02 12.99
CA ILE A 205 10.83 10.90 13.37
C ILE A 205 10.73 12.27 12.67
N ASN A 206 10.41 12.30 11.37
CA ASN A 206 10.26 13.56 10.64
C ASN A 206 9.02 14.33 11.09
N ILE A 207 7.92 13.67 11.40
CA ILE A 207 6.70 14.30 11.92
C ILE A 207 6.95 14.93 13.29
N LEU A 208 7.52 14.19 14.24
CA LEU A 208 7.82 14.68 15.59
C LEU A 208 8.77 15.86 15.57
N ARG A 209 9.80 15.82 14.70
CA ARG A 209 10.74 16.93 14.52
C ARG A 209 10.04 18.22 14.06
N ILE A 210 9.08 18.13 13.12
CA ILE A 210 8.30 19.30 12.66
C ILE A 210 7.34 19.81 13.74
N LEU A 211 6.82 18.91 14.55
CA LEU A 211 5.90 19.25 15.65
C LEU A 211 6.63 19.74 16.91
N ASN A 212 7.98 19.75 16.91
CA ASN A 212 8.82 20.02 18.08
C ASN A 212 8.49 19.12 19.29
N GLU A 213 8.15 17.86 19.01
CA GLU A 213 7.88 16.83 20.02
C GLU A 213 9.15 16.01 20.29
N ALA A 214 9.25 15.49 21.52
CA ALA A 214 10.35 14.61 21.87
C ALA A 214 10.30 13.32 21.04
N ILE A 215 11.45 12.91 20.53
CA ILE A 215 11.62 11.63 19.87
C ILE A 215 11.91 10.61 20.97
N GLU A 216 10.86 10.01 21.52
CA GLU A 216 11.03 8.84 22.37
C GLU A 216 11.55 7.68 21.51
N ASP A 217 12.27 6.75 22.12
CA ASP A 217 12.74 5.55 21.41
C ASP A 217 11.56 4.63 21.10
N THR A 218 10.91 4.91 19.95
CA THR A 218 9.76 4.13 19.47
C THR A 218 10.17 2.72 19.02
N LEU A 219 11.47 2.44 18.94
CA LEU A 219 12.02 1.15 18.54
C LEU A 219 11.86 0.09 19.66
N GLU A 220 11.83 0.53 20.90
CA GLU A 220 11.77 -0.37 22.06
C GLU A 220 10.35 -0.83 22.40
N LYS A 221 9.29 -0.19 21.86
CA LYS A 221 7.92 -0.65 22.12
C LYS A 221 7.65 -1.96 21.37
N PRO A 222 7.43 -3.07 22.11
CA PRO A 222 7.25 -4.36 21.46
C PRO A 222 5.93 -4.40 20.68
N PHE A 223 5.94 -5.14 19.58
CA PHE A 223 4.71 -5.48 18.86
C PHE A 223 3.84 -6.38 19.77
N VAL A 224 2.63 -5.92 20.06
CA VAL A 224 1.66 -6.70 20.87
C VAL A 224 0.89 -7.63 19.94
N SER A 225 1.26 -8.92 19.95
CA SER A 225 0.52 -9.96 19.21
C SER A 225 -0.65 -10.51 20.04
N SER A 226 -1.60 -11.16 19.37
CA SER A 226 -2.72 -11.83 20.04
C SER A 226 -2.29 -12.92 21.03
N SER A 227 -1.13 -13.53 20.80
CA SER A 227 -0.54 -14.54 21.69
C SER A 227 0.08 -13.97 22.98
N SER A 228 0.24 -12.65 23.08
CA SER A 228 0.84 -11.97 24.24
C SER A 228 -0.19 -11.55 25.30
N ILE A 229 -1.47 -11.77 25.06
CA ILE A 229 -2.56 -11.47 26.00
C ILE A 229 -2.98 -12.81 26.60
N SER A 230 -2.34 -13.20 27.69
CA SER A 230 -2.89 -14.21 28.60
C SER A 230 -4.18 -13.64 29.19
N ILE A 231 -5.29 -14.37 29.01
CA ILE A 231 -6.59 -14.11 29.60
C ILE A 231 -6.53 -14.38 31.11
#